data_4c5ab243942e15f3da45ec891be750b8
#
_entry.id   4c5ab243942e15f3da45ec891be750b8
#
_cell.length_a   1.000
_cell.length_b   1.000
_cell.length_c   1.000
_cell.angle_alpha   90.00
_cell.angle_beta   90.00
_cell.angle_gamma   90.00
#
_symmetry.space_group_name_H-M   'P 1'
#
loop_
_entity.id
_entity.type
_entity.pdbx_description
1 polymer ?
#
loop_
_entity_poly.entity_id
_entity_poly.type
_entity_poly.pdbx_seq_one_letter_code
_entity_poly.pdbx_strand_id
1 'polypeptide(L)'
;MVFIGGIIITRKKLFSITFFIMLFSLIGLAHSTTVKAASKINDYIISNKIKPATIQNQEGTFSEWTGYRKGVGHPEGVVVHETSEANVTAQQFTDHFNAHWPTLETYVHAFVDDNKILNIHNTDYTVWGAGPTANARYVQVELCRVNSYDAFARSLSNDAYYIASKLIQYNLPDVPGQTVISHAQASNTWHETDHQDPVYYFSTWGYSMDQFNDLIKTYYNNLKTYGDVNGQNDHIIKVHNAHGSFVPLVGINTDNQIVPIENRALGNNSIWYTDQKKVIDGITYHRVATHEWVSDTYKS
;
A
#
# COMPACT_ATOMS: atom_id res chain seq x y z
N MET A 1 17.37 76.55 -32.33
CA MET A 1 16.50 75.77 -33.23
C MET A 1 16.82 74.30 -32.99
N VAL A 2 16.06 73.65 -32.16
CA VAL A 2 16.30 72.25 -31.70
C VAL A 2 15.17 71.41 -32.30
N PHE A 3 15.46 70.45 -33.14
CA PHE A 3 14.50 69.44 -33.63
C PHE A 3 14.47 68.26 -32.70
N ILE A 4 13.30 68.03 -32.07
CA ILE A 4 13.01 66.80 -31.33
C ILE A 4 12.16 65.92 -32.26
N GLY A 5 12.73 64.83 -32.73
CA GLY A 5 12.06 63.79 -33.51
C GLY A 5 11.17 62.91 -32.60
N GLY A 6 9.85 63.09 -32.65
CA GLY A 6 8.92 62.24 -31.96
C GLY A 6 8.58 60.99 -32.77
N ILE A 7 8.79 59.80 -32.21
CA ILE A 7 8.36 58.54 -32.78
C ILE A 7 6.88 58.32 -32.40
N ILE A 8 5.99 58.36 -33.40
CA ILE A 8 4.56 58.02 -33.22
C ILE A 8 4.44 56.51 -33.29
N ILE A 9 4.27 55.88 -32.14
CA ILE A 9 3.92 54.46 -32.04
C ILE A 9 2.42 54.32 -32.24
N THR A 10 1.96 53.81 -33.38
CA THR A 10 0.56 53.58 -33.67
C THR A 10 -0.05 52.49 -32.81
N ARG A 11 -1.20 52.74 -32.22
CA ARG A 11 -1.96 51.84 -31.31
C ARG A 11 -2.21 50.41 -31.87
N LYS A 12 -2.05 50.17 -33.17
CA LYS A 12 -2.21 48.85 -33.80
C LYS A 12 -1.10 47.85 -33.49
N LYS A 13 0.13 48.28 -33.11
CA LYS A 13 1.20 47.37 -32.75
C LYS A 13 1.14 46.91 -31.29
N LEU A 14 0.52 47.66 -30.43
CA LEU A 14 0.35 47.29 -29.01
C LEU A 14 -0.69 46.17 -28.84
N PHE A 15 -1.75 46.18 -29.67
CA PHE A 15 -2.80 45.14 -29.57
C PHE A 15 -2.35 43.76 -30.05
N SER A 16 -1.37 43.67 -30.95
CA SER A 16 -0.84 42.41 -31.47
C SER A 16 0.12 41.73 -30.50
N ILE A 17 0.84 42.48 -29.66
CA ILE A 17 1.78 41.95 -28.68
C ILE A 17 1.02 41.42 -27.46
N THR A 18 -0.03 42.09 -27.03
CA THR A 18 -0.86 41.65 -25.90
C THR A 18 -1.68 40.41 -26.22
N PHE A 19 -2.14 40.27 -27.45
CA PHE A 19 -2.87 39.07 -27.89
C PHE A 19 -1.93 37.84 -28.04
N PHE A 20 -0.68 38.02 -28.41
CA PHE A 20 0.29 36.94 -28.49
C PHE A 20 0.77 36.45 -27.13
N ILE A 21 0.87 37.34 -26.14
CA ILE A 21 1.21 36.95 -24.73
C ILE A 21 0.03 36.27 -24.06
N MET A 22 -1.23 36.64 -24.37
CA MET A 22 -2.41 35.99 -23.84
C MET A 22 -2.67 34.60 -24.43
N LEU A 23 -2.26 34.37 -25.70
CA LEU A 23 -2.39 33.05 -26.32
C LEU A 23 -1.32 32.04 -25.81
N PHE A 24 -0.14 32.52 -25.40
CA PHE A 24 0.92 31.67 -24.84
C PHE A 24 0.66 31.29 -23.39
N SER A 25 -0.11 32.05 -22.64
CA SER A 25 -0.47 31.72 -21.24
C SER A 25 -1.63 30.72 -21.13
N LEU A 26 -2.38 30.44 -22.21
CA LEU A 26 -3.45 29.43 -22.22
C LEU A 26 -3.00 28.03 -22.67
N ILE A 27 -1.78 27.89 -23.20
CA ILE A 27 -1.24 26.58 -23.66
C ILE A 27 -0.52 25.83 -22.53
N GLY A 28 -0.28 26.48 -21.40
CA GLY A 28 0.54 25.95 -20.30
C GLY A 28 -0.18 25.09 -19.23
N LEU A 29 -1.48 24.77 -19.36
CA LEU A 29 -2.24 24.07 -18.32
C LEU A 29 -3.07 22.89 -18.84
N ALA A 30 -2.63 22.23 -19.90
CA ALA A 30 -3.07 20.86 -20.13
C ALA A 30 -2.27 19.94 -19.20
N HIS A 31 -2.69 19.84 -17.95
CA HIS A 31 -2.34 18.68 -17.13
C HIS A 31 -2.96 17.48 -17.84
N SER A 32 -2.16 16.74 -18.60
CA SER A 32 -2.56 15.41 -19.04
C SER A 32 -2.68 14.54 -17.77
N THR A 33 -3.90 14.46 -17.23
CA THR A 33 -4.23 13.38 -16.31
C THR A 33 -4.13 12.11 -17.13
N THR A 34 -2.99 11.43 -17.04
CA THR A 34 -2.89 10.05 -17.53
C THR A 34 -3.93 9.26 -16.73
N VAL A 35 -5.02 8.89 -17.39
CA VAL A 35 -5.99 7.95 -16.83
C VAL A 35 -5.21 6.64 -16.68
N LYS A 36 -4.88 6.30 -15.43
CA LYS A 36 -4.26 5.02 -15.11
C LYS A 36 -5.20 3.91 -15.57
N ALA A 37 -4.69 2.95 -16.34
CA ALA A 37 -5.48 1.80 -16.75
C ALA A 37 -5.91 1.00 -15.51
N ALA A 38 -7.22 0.79 -15.37
CA ALA A 38 -7.77 -0.05 -14.30
C ALA A 38 -7.16 -1.46 -14.36
N SER A 39 -6.81 -2.02 -13.22
CA SER A 39 -6.25 -3.37 -13.14
C SER A 39 -7.33 -4.39 -12.91
N LYS A 40 -7.59 -5.24 -13.90
CA LYS A 40 -8.53 -6.37 -13.77
C LYS A 40 -8.15 -7.31 -12.60
N ILE A 41 -6.85 -7.45 -12.32
CA ILE A 41 -6.34 -8.28 -11.22
C ILE A 41 -6.64 -7.62 -9.87
N ASN A 42 -6.40 -6.32 -9.72
CA ASN A 42 -6.74 -5.60 -8.48
C ASN A 42 -8.25 -5.64 -8.23
N ASP A 43 -9.05 -5.42 -9.28
CA ASP A 43 -10.51 -5.52 -9.19
C ASP A 43 -10.96 -6.92 -8.78
N TYR A 44 -10.32 -7.97 -9.31
CA TYR A 44 -10.59 -9.35 -8.93
C TYR A 44 -10.24 -9.60 -7.45
N ILE A 45 -9.07 -9.16 -6.99
CA ILE A 45 -8.63 -9.30 -5.60
C ILE A 45 -9.62 -8.61 -4.65
N ILE A 46 -9.97 -7.36 -4.94
CA ILE A 46 -10.82 -6.53 -4.08
C ILE A 46 -12.28 -7.05 -4.07
N SER A 47 -12.84 -7.34 -5.25
CA SER A 47 -14.24 -7.79 -5.38
C SER A 47 -14.48 -9.17 -4.73
N ASN A 48 -13.48 -10.05 -4.80
CA ASN A 48 -13.55 -11.38 -4.17
C ASN A 48 -13.08 -11.37 -2.71
N LYS A 49 -12.67 -10.21 -2.19
CA LYS A 49 -12.19 -10.05 -0.82
C LYS A 49 -11.08 -11.06 -0.48
N ILE A 50 -10.14 -11.25 -1.41
CA ILE A 50 -9.03 -12.18 -1.22
C ILE A 50 -8.26 -11.76 0.02
N LYS A 51 -8.22 -12.65 1.01
CA LYS A 51 -7.49 -12.41 2.26
C LYS A 51 -6.05 -12.87 2.10
N PRO A 52 -5.06 -12.05 2.46
CA PRO A 52 -3.69 -12.48 2.48
C PRO A 52 -3.45 -13.54 3.56
N ALA A 53 -2.43 -14.36 3.32
CA ALA A 53 -1.92 -15.30 4.32
C ALA A 53 -1.33 -14.54 5.52
N THR A 54 -1.29 -15.20 6.67
CA THR A 54 -0.58 -14.68 7.84
C THR A 54 0.92 -14.66 7.60
N ILE A 55 1.60 -13.58 7.98
CA ILE A 55 3.07 -13.50 7.95
C ILE A 55 3.63 -14.51 8.98
N GLN A 56 4.39 -15.47 8.49
CA GLN A 56 5.09 -16.48 9.31
C GLN A 56 6.53 -16.03 9.50
N ASN A 57 6.91 -15.68 10.73
CA ASN A 57 8.30 -15.41 11.06
C ASN A 57 9.04 -16.73 11.28
N GLN A 58 9.94 -17.05 10.39
CA GLN A 58 10.76 -18.24 10.40
C GLN A 58 12.20 -17.83 10.19
N GLU A 59 12.87 -17.36 11.25
CA GLU A 59 14.26 -16.92 11.16
C GLU A 59 15.13 -18.02 10.55
N GLY A 60 15.85 -17.65 9.49
CA GLY A 60 16.67 -18.57 8.72
C GLY A 60 18.09 -18.69 9.26
N THR A 61 18.99 -19.14 8.39
CA THR A 61 20.41 -19.38 8.73
C THR A 61 21.31 -18.19 8.41
N PHE A 62 20.79 -17.12 7.84
CA PHE A 62 21.56 -15.93 7.50
C PHE A 62 22.09 -15.25 8.76
N SER A 63 23.41 -15.24 8.90
CA SER A 63 24.06 -14.82 10.16
C SER A 63 24.64 -13.39 10.12
N GLU A 64 24.30 -12.61 9.10
CA GLU A 64 24.76 -11.23 8.95
C GLU A 64 23.76 -10.25 9.57
N TRP A 65 24.14 -9.67 10.70
CA TRP A 65 23.30 -8.77 11.49
C TRP A 65 23.75 -7.31 11.34
N THR A 66 23.85 -6.85 10.10
CA THR A 66 24.28 -5.48 9.80
C THR A 66 23.08 -4.53 9.87
N GLY A 67 23.21 -3.45 10.62
CA GLY A 67 22.18 -2.41 10.70
C GLY A 67 22.09 -1.56 9.41
N TYR A 68 20.92 -1.03 9.14
CA TYR A 68 20.69 -0.16 7.98
C TYR A 68 21.58 1.09 8.05
N ARG A 69 22.16 1.47 6.89
CA ARG A 69 23.10 2.59 6.74
C ARG A 69 24.12 2.68 7.88
N LYS A 70 24.77 1.53 8.21
CA LYS A 70 25.80 1.47 9.27
C LYS A 70 25.28 1.93 10.65
N GLY A 71 24.05 1.57 10.98
CA GLY A 71 23.50 1.78 12.32
C GLY A 71 22.47 2.91 12.44
N VAL A 72 21.87 3.41 11.35
CA VAL A 72 20.63 4.21 11.42
C VAL A 72 19.49 3.37 12.00
N GLY A 73 19.56 2.05 11.86
CA GLY A 73 18.77 1.11 12.64
C GLY A 73 17.35 0.85 12.14
N HIS A 74 16.94 1.41 10.98
CA HIS A 74 15.64 1.13 10.39
C HIS A 74 15.67 1.26 8.86
N PRO A 75 14.82 0.52 8.11
CA PRO A 75 14.75 0.62 6.67
C PRO A 75 14.08 1.92 6.22
N GLU A 76 14.32 2.29 4.96
CA GLU A 76 13.72 3.45 4.29
C GLU A 76 12.58 3.07 3.35
N GLY A 77 12.33 1.78 3.15
CA GLY A 77 11.31 1.25 2.28
C GLY A 77 11.46 -0.23 2.01
N VAL A 78 10.84 -0.70 0.93
CA VAL A 78 10.83 -2.09 0.49
C VAL A 78 11.22 -2.17 -0.98
N VAL A 79 12.10 -3.13 -1.33
CA VAL A 79 12.35 -3.56 -2.72
C VAL A 79 11.48 -4.75 -3.03
N VAL A 80 10.78 -4.66 -4.16
CA VAL A 80 9.97 -5.73 -4.74
C VAL A 80 10.80 -6.51 -5.74
N HIS A 81 10.93 -7.82 -5.50
CA HIS A 81 11.59 -8.77 -6.38
C HIS A 81 10.62 -9.80 -6.95
N GLU A 82 11.10 -10.65 -7.83
CA GLU A 82 10.48 -11.94 -8.18
C GLU A 82 11.55 -12.98 -8.48
N THR A 83 11.25 -14.23 -8.15
CA THR A 83 12.26 -15.30 -8.03
C THR A 83 12.85 -15.83 -9.33
N SER A 84 12.40 -15.38 -10.49
CA SER A 84 12.81 -15.86 -11.84
C SER A 84 12.55 -17.35 -12.14
N GLU A 85 12.20 -18.13 -11.14
CA GLU A 85 12.02 -19.59 -11.21
C GLU A 85 10.52 -19.96 -11.18
N ALA A 86 10.06 -20.75 -12.14
CA ALA A 86 8.68 -21.21 -12.20
C ALA A 86 8.46 -22.48 -11.34
N ASN A 87 7.28 -22.58 -10.73
CA ASN A 87 6.84 -23.75 -9.95
C ASN A 87 7.68 -24.04 -8.71
N VAL A 88 8.36 -23.07 -8.15
CA VAL A 88 9.09 -23.16 -6.89
C VAL A 88 8.34 -22.36 -5.83
N THR A 89 8.03 -22.98 -4.70
CA THR A 89 7.26 -22.37 -3.61
C THR A 89 8.14 -21.50 -2.71
N ALA A 90 7.51 -20.62 -1.93
CA ALA A 90 8.19 -19.81 -0.91
C ALA A 90 9.00 -20.67 0.07
N GLN A 91 8.49 -21.87 0.45
CA GLN A 91 9.20 -22.77 1.32
C GLN A 91 10.45 -23.36 0.66
N GLN A 92 10.36 -23.78 -0.61
CA GLN A 92 11.52 -24.34 -1.33
C GLN A 92 12.61 -23.28 -1.52
N PHE A 93 12.25 -22.03 -1.82
CA PHE A 93 13.22 -20.93 -1.86
C PHE A 93 13.84 -20.68 -0.49
N THR A 94 13.03 -20.66 0.56
CA THR A 94 13.52 -20.51 1.94
C THR A 94 14.56 -21.58 2.27
N ASP A 95 14.25 -22.83 1.99
CA ASP A 95 15.14 -23.97 2.27
C ASP A 95 16.44 -23.87 1.44
N HIS A 96 16.32 -23.49 0.16
CA HIS A 96 17.46 -23.30 -0.74
C HIS A 96 18.39 -22.17 -0.29
N PHE A 97 17.84 -21.00 0.01
CA PHE A 97 18.60 -19.84 0.46
C PHE A 97 19.27 -20.12 1.81
N ASN A 98 18.56 -20.75 2.75
CA ASN A 98 19.13 -21.16 4.03
C ASN A 98 20.32 -22.12 3.90
N ALA A 99 20.32 -22.98 2.89
CA ALA A 99 21.40 -23.93 2.65
C ALA A 99 22.59 -23.30 1.91
N HIS A 100 22.38 -22.25 1.09
CA HIS A 100 23.37 -21.84 0.09
C HIS A 100 23.76 -20.37 0.13
N TRP A 101 23.18 -19.52 0.98
CA TRP A 101 23.45 -18.08 1.00
C TRP A 101 24.95 -17.72 1.08
N PRO A 102 25.81 -18.43 1.80
CA PRO A 102 27.23 -18.08 1.86
C PRO A 102 27.95 -18.26 0.52
N THR A 103 27.45 -19.16 -0.34
CA THR A 103 28.01 -19.41 -1.68
C THR A 103 27.32 -18.52 -2.73
N LEU A 104 26.04 -18.28 -2.58
CA LEU A 104 25.26 -17.41 -3.49
C LEU A 104 25.57 -15.93 -3.27
N GLU A 105 26.09 -15.59 -2.09
CA GLU A 105 26.31 -14.20 -1.65
C GLU A 105 25.04 -13.33 -1.82
N THR A 106 23.86 -13.96 -1.61
CA THR A 106 22.55 -13.30 -1.72
C THR A 106 21.58 -13.83 -0.67
N TYR A 107 20.71 -12.96 -0.18
CA TYR A 107 19.64 -13.27 0.76
C TYR A 107 18.58 -12.19 0.75
N VAL A 108 17.33 -12.53 1.13
CA VAL A 108 16.21 -11.59 1.24
C VAL A 108 15.49 -11.77 2.56
N HIS A 109 14.60 -10.82 2.92
CA HIS A 109 13.85 -10.89 4.17
C HIS A 109 12.66 -11.82 4.09
N ALA A 110 12.04 -11.96 2.91
CA ALA A 110 10.86 -12.78 2.77
C ALA A 110 10.72 -13.41 1.39
N PHE A 111 10.10 -14.60 1.36
CA PHE A 111 9.54 -15.23 0.18
C PHE A 111 8.01 -15.29 0.29
N VAL A 112 7.33 -14.98 -0.82
CA VAL A 112 5.87 -14.92 -0.88
C VAL A 112 5.37 -15.73 -2.08
N ASP A 113 4.42 -16.64 -1.86
CA ASP A 113 3.67 -17.33 -2.89
C ASP A 113 2.15 -17.14 -2.70
N ASP A 114 1.33 -17.90 -3.43
CA ASP A 114 -0.13 -17.81 -3.35
C ASP A 114 -0.72 -18.38 -2.04
N ASN A 115 0.09 -19.05 -1.22
CA ASN A 115 -0.35 -19.71 0.02
C ASN A 115 0.37 -19.20 1.28
N LYS A 116 1.57 -18.62 1.14
CA LYS A 116 2.44 -18.31 2.27
C LYS A 116 3.12 -16.97 2.13
N ILE A 117 3.38 -16.36 3.27
CA ILE A 117 4.30 -15.24 3.46
C ILE A 117 5.32 -15.69 4.51
N LEU A 118 6.53 -16.02 4.08
CA LEU A 118 7.61 -16.48 4.96
C LEU A 118 8.61 -15.35 5.17
N ASN A 119 8.60 -14.73 6.34
CA ASN A 119 9.60 -13.76 6.74
C ASN A 119 10.76 -14.54 7.38
N ILE A 120 11.90 -14.61 6.69
CA ILE A 120 13.01 -15.51 7.02
C ILE A 120 14.22 -14.79 7.60
N HIS A 121 14.18 -13.47 7.74
CA HIS A 121 15.17 -12.68 8.45
C HIS A 121 14.51 -11.49 9.14
N ASN A 122 15.05 -11.10 10.30
CA ASN A 122 14.57 -9.94 11.02
C ASN A 122 14.77 -8.66 10.19
N THR A 123 13.68 -7.97 9.89
CA THR A 123 13.68 -6.77 9.03
C THR A 123 14.30 -5.53 9.66
N ASP A 124 14.81 -5.59 10.89
CA ASP A 124 15.64 -4.54 11.52
C ASP A 124 17.10 -4.57 11.05
N TYR A 125 17.50 -5.61 10.32
CA TYR A 125 18.84 -5.80 9.79
C TYR A 125 18.82 -5.88 8.26
N THR A 126 19.96 -5.67 7.62
CA THR A 126 20.08 -5.69 6.16
C THR A 126 20.22 -7.10 5.61
N VAL A 127 19.88 -7.27 4.34
CA VAL A 127 20.11 -8.48 3.54
C VAL A 127 20.82 -8.13 2.23
N TRP A 128 21.17 -9.14 1.40
CA TRP A 128 21.98 -8.99 0.21
C TRP A 128 21.24 -9.43 -1.05
N GLY A 129 20.38 -8.61 -1.62
CA GLY A 129 19.57 -9.00 -2.78
C GLY A 129 19.43 -7.95 -3.88
N ALA A 130 19.83 -6.68 -3.66
CA ALA A 130 19.53 -5.61 -4.60
C ALA A 130 20.67 -4.61 -4.84
N GLY A 131 21.91 -5.03 -4.59
CA GLY A 131 23.11 -4.18 -4.65
C GLY A 131 23.35 -3.38 -3.37
N PRO A 132 24.60 -2.93 -3.14
CA PRO A 132 25.04 -2.34 -1.87
C PRO A 132 24.18 -1.18 -1.37
N THR A 133 23.75 -0.28 -2.25
CA THR A 133 22.94 0.88 -1.86
C THR A 133 21.53 0.48 -1.43
N ALA A 134 20.86 -0.40 -2.17
CA ALA A 134 19.53 -0.88 -1.79
C ALA A 134 19.60 -1.79 -0.56
N ASN A 135 20.60 -2.67 -0.47
CA ASN A 135 20.82 -3.54 0.68
C ASN A 135 20.94 -2.75 1.99
N ALA A 136 21.65 -1.63 1.97
CA ALA A 136 21.84 -0.77 3.14
C ALA A 136 20.57 0.02 3.56
N ARG A 137 19.46 -0.05 2.79
CA ARG A 137 18.33 0.88 2.94
C ARG A 137 16.95 0.23 2.98
N TYR A 138 16.77 -0.94 2.39
CA TYR A 138 15.44 -1.46 2.10
C TYR A 138 15.23 -2.87 2.66
N VAL A 139 14.02 -3.13 3.14
CA VAL A 139 13.52 -4.50 3.27
C VAL A 139 13.37 -5.09 1.87
N GLN A 140 13.57 -6.38 1.70
CA GLN A 140 13.53 -7.04 0.39
C GLN A 140 12.59 -8.25 0.45
N VAL A 141 11.69 -8.35 -0.52
CA VAL A 141 10.71 -9.45 -0.63
C VAL A 141 10.70 -10.02 -2.02
N GLU A 142 10.73 -11.35 -2.11
CA GLU A 142 10.70 -12.15 -3.34
C GLU A 142 9.30 -12.73 -3.58
N LEU A 143 8.69 -12.37 -4.70
CA LEU A 143 7.46 -12.96 -5.18
C LEU A 143 7.73 -14.20 -6.01
N CYS A 144 7.25 -15.37 -5.57
CA CYS A 144 7.38 -16.61 -6.31
C CYS A 144 6.51 -16.63 -7.56
N ARG A 145 7.00 -17.20 -8.66
CA ARG A 145 6.23 -17.37 -9.89
C ARG A 145 5.20 -18.49 -9.76
N VAL A 146 3.98 -18.19 -10.12
CA VAL A 146 2.85 -19.11 -10.14
C VAL A 146 2.28 -19.27 -11.56
N ASN A 147 1.38 -20.23 -11.78
CA ASN A 147 0.96 -20.65 -13.11
C ASN A 147 -0.55 -20.50 -13.38
N SER A 148 -1.30 -19.85 -12.50
CA SER A 148 -2.73 -19.56 -12.73
C SER A 148 -3.09 -18.14 -12.31
N TYR A 149 -4.13 -17.58 -12.92
CA TYR A 149 -4.62 -16.24 -12.63
C TYR A 149 -5.02 -16.06 -11.17
N ASP A 150 -5.71 -17.04 -10.60
CA ASP A 150 -6.13 -17.00 -9.20
C ASP A 150 -4.93 -17.10 -8.24
N ALA A 151 -3.95 -17.97 -8.53
CA ALA A 151 -2.71 -18.04 -7.76
C ALA A 151 -1.93 -16.73 -7.84
N PHE A 152 -1.85 -16.10 -9.03
CA PHE A 152 -1.19 -14.81 -9.19
C PHE A 152 -1.89 -13.70 -8.39
N ALA A 153 -3.22 -13.66 -8.42
CA ALA A 153 -4.00 -12.72 -7.61
C ALA A 153 -3.76 -12.90 -6.11
N ARG A 154 -3.70 -14.16 -5.61
CA ARG A 154 -3.38 -14.45 -4.20
C ARG A 154 -1.95 -14.07 -3.85
N SER A 155 -0.98 -14.39 -4.72
CA SER A 155 0.42 -14.01 -4.50
C SER A 155 0.58 -12.49 -4.42
N LEU A 156 -0.06 -11.73 -5.31
CA LEU A 156 -0.06 -10.26 -5.25
C LEU A 156 -0.74 -9.72 -3.99
N SER A 157 -1.85 -10.36 -3.55
CA SER A 157 -2.51 -10.00 -2.29
C SER A 157 -1.57 -10.20 -1.10
N ASN A 158 -0.85 -11.34 -1.06
CA ASN A 158 0.11 -11.66 -0.02
C ASN A 158 1.28 -10.68 0.00
N ASP A 159 1.84 -10.38 -1.16
CA ASP A 159 3.01 -9.51 -1.30
C ASP A 159 2.65 -8.04 -0.98
N ALA A 160 1.54 -7.53 -1.51
CA ALA A 160 1.04 -6.19 -1.17
C ALA A 160 0.76 -6.03 0.33
N TYR A 161 0.25 -7.08 0.98
CA TYR A 161 0.02 -7.09 2.43
C TYR A 161 1.34 -7.06 3.21
N TYR A 162 2.32 -7.87 2.80
CA TYR A 162 3.66 -7.86 3.43
C TYR A 162 4.29 -6.46 3.33
N ILE A 163 4.31 -5.88 2.13
CA ILE A 163 4.89 -4.54 1.88
C ILE A 163 4.18 -3.47 2.71
N ALA A 164 2.84 -3.41 2.63
CA ALA A 164 2.05 -2.44 3.40
C ALA A 164 2.28 -2.57 4.91
N SER A 165 2.37 -3.82 5.41
CA SER A 165 2.66 -4.10 6.82
C SER A 165 4.05 -3.61 7.23
N LYS A 166 5.07 -3.74 6.38
CA LYS A 166 6.43 -3.24 6.67
C LYS A 166 6.49 -1.72 6.63
N LEU A 167 5.81 -1.06 5.69
CA LEU A 167 5.71 0.40 5.68
C LEU A 167 5.07 0.91 6.99
N ILE A 168 4.00 0.27 7.45
CA ILE A 168 3.34 0.63 8.73
C ILE A 168 4.25 0.35 9.92
N GLN A 169 4.90 -0.82 9.97
CA GLN A 169 5.83 -1.22 11.04
C GLN A 169 6.92 -0.17 11.26
N TYR A 170 7.46 0.39 10.19
CA TYR A 170 8.55 1.38 10.24
C TYR A 170 8.07 2.83 10.15
N ASN A 171 6.75 3.05 10.24
CA ASN A 171 6.13 4.39 10.13
C ASN A 171 6.54 5.14 8.86
N LEU A 172 6.65 4.42 7.75
CA LEU A 172 6.99 4.96 6.44
C LEU A 172 5.70 5.31 5.67
N PRO A 173 5.70 6.40 4.88
CA PRO A 173 4.60 6.67 3.96
C PRO A 173 4.65 5.69 2.78
N ASP A 174 3.50 5.44 2.14
CA ASP A 174 3.45 4.76 0.86
C ASP A 174 3.72 5.77 -0.27
N VAL A 175 4.95 5.75 -0.81
CA VAL A 175 5.41 6.63 -1.88
C VAL A 175 6.10 5.78 -2.95
N PRO A 176 5.37 5.40 -4.03
CA PRO A 176 5.96 4.68 -5.17
C PRO A 176 7.21 5.35 -5.72
N GLY A 177 8.23 4.55 -5.98
CA GLY A 177 9.53 5.04 -6.46
C GLY A 177 10.45 5.61 -5.37
N GLN A 178 10.01 5.64 -4.11
CA GLN A 178 10.81 6.07 -2.96
C GLN A 178 10.81 5.04 -1.83
N THR A 179 9.66 4.80 -1.20
CA THR A 179 9.51 3.81 -0.12
C THR A 179 9.07 2.44 -0.62
N VAL A 180 8.57 2.35 -1.85
CA VAL A 180 8.36 1.09 -2.58
C VAL A 180 9.04 1.21 -3.93
N ILE A 181 10.05 0.40 -4.17
CA ILE A 181 10.80 0.36 -5.42
C ILE A 181 10.86 -1.07 -5.95
N SER A 182 11.02 -1.25 -7.26
CA SER A 182 11.36 -2.55 -7.86
C SER A 182 12.86 -2.76 -7.88
N HIS A 183 13.32 -4.01 -8.02
CA HIS A 183 14.73 -4.29 -8.28
C HIS A 183 15.18 -3.63 -9.59
N ALA A 184 14.33 -3.64 -10.63
CA ALA A 184 14.59 -2.89 -11.86
C ALA A 184 14.88 -1.40 -11.60
N GLN A 185 14.12 -0.77 -10.70
CA GLN A 185 14.38 0.63 -10.34
C GLN A 185 15.70 0.79 -9.60
N ALA A 186 16.03 -0.11 -8.67
CA ALA A 186 17.32 -0.10 -7.97
C ALA A 186 18.48 -0.21 -8.96
N SER A 187 18.43 -1.18 -9.89
CA SER A 187 19.42 -1.38 -10.96
C SER A 187 19.58 -0.13 -11.84
N ASN A 188 18.47 0.45 -12.27
CA ASN A 188 18.49 1.62 -13.15
C ASN A 188 18.93 2.92 -12.43
N THR A 189 18.75 2.98 -11.08
CA THR A 189 19.12 4.17 -10.30
C THR A 189 20.58 4.14 -9.86
N TRP A 190 21.06 3.00 -9.39
CA TRP A 190 22.39 2.90 -8.76
C TRP A 190 23.41 2.16 -9.61
N HIS A 191 22.96 1.41 -10.63
CA HIS A 191 23.85 0.65 -11.54
C HIS A 191 24.77 -0.35 -10.82
N GLU A 192 24.29 -0.90 -9.70
CA GLU A 192 25.01 -1.89 -8.88
C GLU A 192 24.60 -3.33 -9.19
N THR A 193 23.48 -3.52 -9.89
CA THR A 193 22.97 -4.77 -10.44
C THR A 193 22.39 -4.52 -11.83
N ASP A 194 22.06 -5.57 -12.59
CA ASP A 194 21.42 -5.50 -13.91
C ASP A 194 20.02 -6.14 -13.95
N HIS A 195 19.52 -6.56 -12.82
CA HIS A 195 18.22 -7.20 -12.65
C HIS A 195 17.06 -6.27 -13.00
N GLN A 196 16.03 -6.82 -13.68
CA GLN A 196 14.86 -6.06 -14.13
C GLN A 196 13.53 -6.60 -13.58
N ASP A 197 13.61 -7.41 -12.53
CA ASP A 197 12.43 -7.94 -11.82
C ASP A 197 11.72 -6.84 -11.00
N PRO A 198 10.43 -6.97 -10.77
CA PRO A 198 9.46 -7.96 -11.28
C PRO A 198 8.82 -7.58 -12.61
N VAL A 199 9.34 -6.55 -13.32
CA VAL A 199 8.68 -5.90 -14.46
C VAL A 199 8.32 -6.89 -15.57
N TYR A 200 9.25 -7.77 -15.94
CA TYR A 200 8.99 -8.77 -16.97
C TYR A 200 7.91 -9.77 -16.55
N TYR A 201 8.02 -10.32 -15.36
CA TYR A 201 7.04 -11.29 -14.85
C TYR A 201 5.63 -10.68 -14.77
N PHE A 202 5.51 -9.48 -14.25
CA PHE A 202 4.23 -8.78 -14.21
C PHE A 202 3.65 -8.60 -15.63
N SER A 203 4.47 -8.24 -16.61
CA SER A 203 4.00 -8.04 -17.98
C SER A 203 3.43 -9.31 -18.61
N THR A 204 3.90 -10.50 -18.23
CA THR A 204 3.34 -11.78 -18.71
C THR A 204 1.88 -12.00 -18.28
N TRP A 205 1.45 -11.32 -17.21
CA TRP A 205 0.07 -11.31 -16.71
C TRP A 205 -0.74 -10.08 -17.17
N GLY A 206 -0.16 -9.22 -18.02
CA GLY A 206 -0.77 -7.94 -18.37
C GLY A 206 -0.86 -6.99 -17.17
N TYR A 207 0.07 -7.09 -16.25
CA TYR A 207 0.17 -6.34 -15.00
C TYR A 207 1.41 -5.44 -14.99
N SER A 208 1.42 -4.41 -14.16
CA SER A 208 2.55 -3.48 -14.05
C SER A 208 2.87 -3.10 -12.61
N MET A 209 4.07 -2.58 -12.37
CA MET A 209 4.44 -2.01 -11.07
C MET A 209 3.50 -0.89 -10.63
N ASP A 210 2.99 -0.07 -11.55
CA ASP A 210 2.02 0.97 -11.21
C ASP A 210 0.72 0.40 -10.67
N GLN A 211 0.21 -0.68 -11.28
CA GLN A 211 -0.97 -1.39 -10.81
C GLN A 211 -0.72 -2.09 -9.48
N PHE A 212 0.49 -2.62 -9.27
CA PHE A 212 0.88 -3.20 -7.99
C PHE A 212 0.98 -2.14 -6.89
N ASN A 213 1.57 -0.98 -7.18
CA ASN A 213 1.59 0.16 -6.27
C ASN A 213 0.17 0.63 -5.88
N ASP A 214 -0.80 0.58 -6.80
CA ASP A 214 -2.20 0.90 -6.48
C ASP A 214 -2.81 -0.12 -5.51
N LEU A 215 -2.46 -1.41 -5.62
CA LEU A 215 -2.89 -2.44 -4.67
C LEU A 215 -2.24 -2.23 -3.29
N ILE A 216 -0.93 -1.98 -3.24
CA ILE A 216 -0.19 -1.67 -2.00
C ILE A 216 -0.82 -0.46 -1.32
N LYS A 217 -1.09 0.61 -2.05
CA LYS A 217 -1.73 1.83 -1.54
C LYS A 217 -3.10 1.54 -0.93
N THR A 218 -3.90 0.71 -1.60
CA THR A 218 -5.21 0.29 -1.09
C THR A 218 -5.05 -0.45 0.23
N TYR A 219 -4.14 -1.41 0.31
CA TYR A 219 -3.86 -2.19 1.50
C TYR A 219 -3.28 -1.35 2.64
N TYR A 220 -2.31 -0.48 2.34
CA TYR A 220 -1.73 0.45 3.31
C TYR A 220 -2.78 1.36 3.97
N ASN A 221 -3.66 1.96 3.15
CA ASN A 221 -4.71 2.83 3.65
C ASN A 221 -5.75 2.05 4.48
N ASN A 222 -6.14 0.88 4.01
CA ASN A 222 -7.10 0.03 4.71
C ASN A 222 -6.54 -0.48 6.03
N LEU A 223 -5.29 -0.95 6.06
CA LEU A 223 -4.63 -1.38 7.29
C LEU A 223 -4.50 -0.23 8.30
N LYS A 224 -4.11 0.96 7.87
CA LYS A 224 -4.04 2.15 8.76
C LYS A 224 -5.38 2.56 9.31
N THR A 225 -6.43 2.43 8.53
CA THR A 225 -7.76 2.93 8.90
C THR A 225 -8.58 1.88 9.65
N TYR A 226 -8.49 0.61 9.22
CA TYR A 226 -9.39 -0.45 9.67
C TYR A 226 -8.66 -1.63 10.31
N GLY A 227 -7.34 -1.72 10.19
CA GLY A 227 -6.56 -2.89 10.60
C GLY A 227 -6.80 -4.14 9.73
N ASP A 228 -7.46 -4.00 8.58
CA ASP A 228 -7.77 -5.08 7.64
C ASP A 228 -7.61 -4.60 6.19
N VAL A 229 -7.00 -5.42 5.33
CA VAL A 229 -6.72 -5.07 3.93
C VAL A 229 -7.99 -4.83 3.09
N ASN A 230 -9.09 -5.48 3.43
CA ASN A 230 -10.36 -5.34 2.73
C ASN A 230 -11.17 -4.11 3.19
N GLY A 231 -10.61 -3.29 4.08
CA GLY A 231 -11.31 -2.14 4.65
C GLY A 231 -12.49 -2.51 5.55
N GLN A 232 -12.62 -3.77 5.91
CA GLN A 232 -13.68 -4.30 6.76
C GLN A 232 -13.05 -5.10 7.89
N ASN A 233 -12.72 -4.42 8.97
CA ASN A 233 -12.51 -5.12 10.22
C ASN A 233 -13.88 -5.39 10.84
N ASP A 234 -14.28 -6.65 10.98
CA ASP A 234 -15.52 -7.02 11.68
C ASP A 234 -15.54 -6.54 13.13
N HIS A 235 -14.38 -6.15 13.64
CA HIS A 235 -14.17 -5.54 14.94
C HIS A 235 -14.04 -4.01 14.93
N ILE A 236 -14.25 -3.36 13.77
CA ILE A 236 -14.22 -1.90 13.68
C ILE A 236 -15.48 -1.40 12.98
N ILE A 237 -16.10 -0.37 13.55
CA ILE A 237 -17.20 0.35 12.93
C ILE A 237 -16.85 1.83 12.84
N LYS A 238 -16.95 2.41 11.66
CA LYS A 238 -16.96 3.85 11.44
C LYS A 238 -18.41 4.31 11.46
N VAL A 239 -18.71 5.41 12.16
CA VAL A 239 -20.07 5.85 12.36
C VAL A 239 -20.29 7.29 11.90
N HIS A 240 -21.45 7.55 11.31
CA HIS A 240 -21.87 8.87 10.87
C HIS A 240 -23.40 9.03 10.97
N ASN A 241 -23.85 10.15 11.50
CA ASN A 241 -25.24 10.53 11.50
C ASN A 241 -25.44 11.70 10.51
N ALA A 242 -26.01 11.40 9.34
CA ALA A 242 -26.26 12.40 8.29
C ALA A 242 -27.26 13.49 8.70
N HIS A 243 -28.06 13.26 9.75
CA HIS A 243 -29.16 14.14 10.18
C HIS A 243 -28.91 14.77 11.56
N GLY A 244 -27.73 14.53 12.16
CA GLY A 244 -27.42 15.04 13.50
C GLY A 244 -25.94 15.33 13.70
N SER A 245 -25.62 16.06 14.75
CA SER A 245 -24.24 16.43 15.12
C SER A 245 -23.44 15.29 15.80
N PHE A 246 -24.12 14.24 16.21
CA PHE A 246 -23.54 13.08 16.89
C PHE A 246 -24.31 11.79 16.55
N VAL A 247 -23.71 10.65 16.83
CA VAL A 247 -24.33 9.32 16.69
C VAL A 247 -24.82 8.86 18.06
N PRO A 248 -26.13 8.58 18.24
CA PRO A 248 -26.69 8.17 19.49
C PRO A 248 -26.23 6.74 19.88
N LEU A 249 -26.12 6.52 21.17
CA LEU A 249 -25.84 5.21 21.78
C LEU A 249 -27.10 4.63 22.42
N VAL A 250 -27.15 3.31 22.49
CA VAL A 250 -28.19 2.56 23.20
C VAL A 250 -27.59 1.53 24.15
N GLY A 251 -28.28 1.26 25.24
CA GLY A 251 -28.09 0.07 26.04
C GLY A 251 -28.97 -1.05 25.51
N ILE A 252 -28.54 -2.31 25.68
CA ILE A 252 -29.36 -3.51 25.42
C ILE A 252 -29.40 -4.32 26.68
N ASN A 253 -30.60 -4.43 27.27
CA ASN A 253 -30.80 -5.19 28.50
C ASN A 253 -30.84 -6.71 28.26
N THR A 254 -31.03 -7.49 29.34
CA THR A 254 -31.09 -8.95 29.29
C THR A 254 -32.26 -9.49 28.47
N ASP A 255 -33.34 -8.71 28.37
CA ASP A 255 -34.55 -9.05 27.61
C ASP A 255 -34.46 -8.57 26.13
N ASN A 256 -33.27 -8.16 25.69
CA ASN A 256 -33.00 -7.58 24.39
C ASN A 256 -33.78 -6.27 24.09
N GLN A 257 -34.25 -5.57 25.12
CA GLN A 257 -34.88 -4.27 24.94
C GLN A 257 -33.82 -3.19 24.77
N ILE A 258 -34.10 -2.27 23.85
CA ILE A 258 -33.23 -1.14 23.51
C ILE A 258 -33.58 0.02 24.43
N VAL A 259 -32.59 0.53 25.17
CA VAL A 259 -32.73 1.68 26.06
C VAL A 259 -31.80 2.80 25.59
N PRO A 260 -32.32 4.01 25.29
CA PRO A 260 -31.48 5.14 24.90
C PRO A 260 -30.47 5.51 26.01
N ILE A 261 -29.26 5.88 25.59
CA ILE A 261 -28.22 6.46 26.46
C ILE A 261 -28.17 7.96 26.17
N GLU A 262 -28.66 8.78 27.09
CA GLU A 262 -28.85 10.22 26.86
C GLU A 262 -27.62 11.08 27.20
N ASN A 263 -26.73 10.58 28.05
CA ASN A 263 -25.58 11.34 28.57
C ASN A 263 -24.27 11.08 27.80
N ARG A 264 -24.30 10.25 26.76
CA ARG A 264 -23.15 9.90 25.92
C ARG A 264 -23.56 9.68 24.47
N ALA A 265 -22.65 10.00 23.56
CA ALA A 265 -22.82 9.80 22.13
C ALA A 265 -21.46 9.64 21.45
N LEU A 266 -21.44 9.16 20.22
CA LEU A 266 -20.20 9.07 19.42
C LEU A 266 -20.08 10.27 18.49
N GLY A 267 -18.85 10.74 18.27
CA GLY A 267 -18.58 11.78 17.28
C GLY A 267 -18.83 11.29 15.85
N ASN A 268 -19.37 12.16 15.00
CA ASN A 268 -19.49 11.85 13.58
C ASN A 268 -18.11 11.56 12.96
N ASN A 269 -18.05 10.57 12.04
CA ASN A 269 -16.85 10.07 11.40
C ASN A 269 -15.82 9.43 12.35
N SER A 270 -16.19 9.14 13.60
CA SER A 270 -15.34 8.44 14.54
C SER A 270 -15.32 6.93 14.25
N ILE A 271 -14.20 6.28 14.62
CA ILE A 271 -13.96 4.86 14.43
C ILE A 271 -13.92 4.18 15.80
N TRP A 272 -14.64 3.07 15.93
CA TRP A 272 -14.82 2.36 17.19
C TRP A 272 -14.54 0.88 17.05
N TYR A 273 -13.90 0.30 18.06
CA TYR A 273 -13.75 -1.13 18.19
C TYR A 273 -15.10 -1.76 18.61
N THR A 274 -15.44 -2.90 18.01
CA THR A 274 -16.63 -3.70 18.36
C THR A 274 -16.25 -5.16 18.51
N ASP A 275 -16.64 -5.77 19.61
CA ASP A 275 -16.37 -7.17 19.92
C ASP A 275 -17.61 -8.05 19.84
N GLN A 276 -18.79 -7.45 19.80
CA GLN A 276 -20.06 -8.16 19.71
C GLN A 276 -21.03 -7.48 18.75
N LYS A 277 -21.86 -8.31 18.11
CA LYS A 277 -23.00 -7.88 17.30
C LYS A 277 -24.27 -8.54 17.85
N LYS A 278 -25.39 -7.80 17.85
CA LYS A 278 -26.73 -8.30 18.13
C LYS A 278 -27.67 -7.84 17.06
N VAL A 279 -28.60 -8.70 16.63
CA VAL A 279 -29.69 -8.34 15.73
C VAL A 279 -30.98 -8.27 16.54
N ILE A 280 -31.63 -7.12 16.52
CA ILE A 280 -32.91 -6.87 17.22
C ILE A 280 -33.83 -6.19 16.21
N ASP A 281 -35.01 -6.75 15.99
CA ASP A 281 -36.01 -6.26 15.03
C ASP A 281 -35.43 -6.00 13.61
N GLY A 282 -34.52 -6.88 13.16
CA GLY A 282 -33.86 -6.77 11.84
C GLY A 282 -32.75 -5.73 11.76
N ILE A 283 -32.45 -4.99 12.82
CA ILE A 283 -31.36 -4.02 12.90
C ILE A 283 -30.17 -4.64 13.63
N THR A 284 -28.99 -4.53 13.02
CA THR A 284 -27.73 -4.94 13.69
C THR A 284 -27.23 -3.84 14.59
N TYR A 285 -26.85 -4.20 15.80
CA TYR A 285 -26.21 -3.34 16.79
C TYR A 285 -24.79 -3.85 17.08
N HIS A 286 -23.84 -2.91 17.17
CA HIS A 286 -22.43 -3.17 17.44
C HIS A 286 -22.07 -2.66 18.82
N ARG A 287 -21.48 -3.53 19.67
CA ARG A 287 -21.02 -3.11 20.99
C ARG A 287 -19.72 -2.31 20.86
N VAL A 288 -19.71 -1.07 21.34
CA VAL A 288 -18.57 -0.13 21.29
C VAL A 288 -17.97 0.18 22.64
N ALA A 289 -18.67 -0.15 23.71
CA ALA A 289 -18.16 -0.14 25.08
C ALA A 289 -19.01 -1.07 25.97
N THR A 290 -18.64 -1.25 27.24
CA THR A 290 -19.41 -2.04 28.18
C THR A 290 -20.84 -1.51 28.28
N HIS A 291 -21.82 -2.34 27.86
CA HIS A 291 -23.26 -2.01 27.79
C HIS A 291 -23.64 -0.88 26.82
N GLU A 292 -22.74 -0.43 25.93
CA GLU A 292 -23.03 0.61 24.97
C GLU A 292 -22.97 0.07 23.52
N TRP A 293 -24.02 0.32 22.78
CA TRP A 293 -24.21 -0.20 21.44
C TRP A 293 -24.56 0.92 20.46
N VAL A 294 -24.14 0.78 19.22
CA VAL A 294 -24.51 1.66 18.12
C VAL A 294 -25.21 0.87 17.02
N SER A 295 -26.27 1.43 16.47
CA SER A 295 -27.00 0.84 15.35
C SER A 295 -26.19 0.84 14.07
N ASP A 296 -26.27 -0.21 13.27
CA ASP A 296 -25.68 -0.32 11.92
C ASP A 296 -26.25 0.73 10.94
N THR A 297 -27.39 1.32 11.27
CA THR A 297 -27.96 2.44 10.48
C THR A 297 -27.06 3.67 10.46
N TYR A 298 -26.12 3.78 11.39
CA TYR A 298 -25.11 4.83 11.44
C TYR A 298 -23.74 4.41 10.93
N LYS A 299 -23.60 3.19 10.39
CA LYS A 299 -22.33 2.72 9.80
C LYS A 299 -22.06 3.43 8.48
N SER A 300 -20.82 3.91 8.30
CA SER A 300 -20.38 4.67 7.11
C SER A 300 -19.12 4.10 6.47
#